data_11e335083dfd5600186fb5e24808d581
#
_entry.id   11e335083dfd5600186fb5e24808d581
#
_cell.length_a   1.000
_cell.length_b   1.000
_cell.length_c   1.000
_cell.angle_alpha   90.00
_cell.angle_beta   90.00
_cell.angle_gamma   90.00
#
_symmetry.space_group_name_H-M   'P 1'
#
loop_
_entity.id
_entity.type
_entity.pdbx_description
1 polymer ?
#
loop_
_entity_poly.entity_id
_entity_poly.type
_entity_poly.pdbx_seq_one_letter_code
_entity_poly.pdbx_strand_id
1 'polypeptide(L)'
;MTVLLGYFFLAIFLFPLGYLSAQNKFSRNQVLVDLDFLKTSLEETHYNLYAYTPERVFDENFNAVRASIKEDSLSLLEATSLFQQVISKANNGHTEIIFPISSYINYAQGGGTVFPLEVAFESGKALVRKNWSAIPKIAAGDEILSIDGRSMEDILAAIGPHISAERPYFKKAKIEYYSLPRLYWQVFGKQDSFAVEVRTNKGIEKISLQAVEAIDGYETKREDILDAEMQLKFYGPSAYLNPGGFSGDLEAYKRFVDSAFAAIRTQNSRNLIVDLRNHPGGDDAFGDYLVSYLANKPFRWNSSFRLKTSALLKADARKRMDTTEAYWQQVLSHEDGETYSYTFEEYQPQPQDMRFTGKVYVLVNRQSHSQSAVTAAQIQDYGFGTIVGEETGEYPSLYASVFRYPLPNTGVSVQVSKGYIVRVNGSTKEEGVIPDIFIKDHLLDEKDEVLEGLLQKLRTD
;
A
#
# COMPACT_ATOMS: atom_id res chain seq x y z
N MET A 1 11.55 -18.00 -25.56
CA MET A 1 10.62 -16.98 -26.04
C MET A 1 9.23 -17.43 -25.62
N THR A 2 8.86 -17.13 -24.40
CA THR A 2 7.51 -17.34 -23.85
C THR A 2 7.33 -16.26 -22.79
N VAL A 3 6.48 -15.32 -23.10
CA VAL A 3 6.11 -14.18 -22.27
C VAL A 3 5.26 -14.74 -21.13
N LEU A 4 5.74 -14.68 -19.89
CA LEU A 4 4.92 -14.87 -18.71
C LEU A 4 4.45 -13.49 -18.23
N LEU A 5 3.17 -13.21 -18.47
CA LEU A 5 2.44 -12.08 -17.94
C LEU A 5 2.42 -12.17 -16.41
N GLY A 6 2.77 -11.06 -15.75
CA GLY A 6 2.67 -10.87 -14.31
C GLY A 6 1.22 -11.03 -13.84
N TYR A 7 1.00 -11.93 -12.91
CA TYR A 7 -0.30 -12.23 -12.34
C TYR A 7 -0.54 -11.43 -11.06
N PHE A 8 -1.16 -10.29 -11.18
CA PHE A 8 -2.14 -9.94 -10.17
C PHE A 8 -3.32 -10.90 -10.42
N PHE A 9 -3.56 -11.83 -9.52
CA PHE A 9 -4.50 -12.94 -9.69
C PHE A 9 -5.89 -12.43 -10.10
N LEU A 10 -6.12 -12.36 -11.41
CA LEU A 10 -7.43 -12.50 -11.99
C LEU A 10 -7.64 -14.01 -12.22
N ALA A 11 -7.96 -14.74 -11.16
CA ALA A 11 -8.48 -16.09 -11.30
C ALA A 11 -9.86 -15.98 -11.94
N ILE A 12 -9.89 -16.00 -13.28
CA ILE A 12 -11.13 -16.18 -14.03
C ILE A 12 -11.57 -17.63 -13.81
N PHE A 13 -12.34 -17.85 -12.77
CA PHE A 13 -13.19 -19.03 -12.70
C PHE A 13 -14.31 -18.85 -13.72
N LEU A 14 -14.26 -19.66 -14.79
CA LEU A 14 -15.40 -19.89 -15.67
C LEU A 14 -16.54 -20.49 -14.85
N PHE A 15 -17.40 -19.65 -14.29
CA PHE A 15 -18.70 -20.06 -13.80
C PHE A 15 -19.70 -20.00 -14.96
N PRO A 16 -20.62 -20.99 -15.07
CA PRO A 16 -21.60 -21.01 -16.14
C PRO A 16 -22.53 -19.80 -16.05
N LEU A 17 -22.77 -19.17 -17.21
CA LEU A 17 -23.78 -18.16 -17.45
C LEU A 17 -25.11 -18.55 -16.80
N GLY A 18 -25.57 -17.77 -15.81
CA GLY A 18 -26.91 -17.91 -15.31
C GLY A 18 -27.13 -17.64 -13.84
N TYR A 19 -26.59 -16.56 -13.28
CA TYR A 19 -27.22 -15.90 -12.13
C TYR A 19 -27.02 -14.39 -12.28
N LEU A 20 -28.11 -13.70 -12.59
CA LEU A 20 -28.29 -12.32 -12.15
C LEU A 20 -28.16 -12.35 -10.63
N SER A 21 -26.97 -12.09 -10.12
CA SER A 21 -26.76 -11.95 -8.68
C SER A 21 -27.59 -10.76 -8.24
N ALA A 22 -28.74 -11.04 -7.62
CA ALA A 22 -29.43 -10.03 -6.85
C ALA A 22 -28.38 -9.46 -5.89
N GLN A 23 -28.03 -8.19 -6.06
CA GLN A 23 -27.05 -7.52 -5.23
C GLN A 23 -27.51 -7.70 -3.79
N ASN A 24 -26.79 -8.49 -2.98
CA ASN A 24 -27.19 -8.80 -1.61
C ASN A 24 -27.34 -7.47 -0.86
N LYS A 25 -28.57 -7.13 -0.50
CA LYS A 25 -28.86 -6.00 0.36
C LYS A 25 -28.89 -6.45 1.80
N PHE A 26 -28.32 -5.65 2.66
CA PHE A 26 -28.31 -5.84 4.10
C PHE A 26 -29.34 -4.90 4.73
N SER A 27 -30.15 -5.41 5.64
CA SER A 27 -31.09 -4.56 6.37
C SER A 27 -30.32 -3.52 7.20
N ARG A 28 -30.94 -2.40 7.46
CA ARG A 28 -30.39 -1.36 8.34
C ARG A 28 -29.88 -1.92 9.66
N ASN A 29 -30.62 -2.84 10.27
CA ASN A 29 -30.22 -3.45 11.53
C ASN A 29 -28.94 -4.27 11.40
N GLN A 30 -28.77 -5.06 10.32
CA GLN A 30 -27.54 -5.82 10.08
C GLN A 30 -26.34 -4.89 9.93
N VAL A 31 -26.46 -3.78 9.18
CA VAL A 31 -25.39 -2.81 9.01
C VAL A 31 -25.06 -2.10 10.34
N LEU A 32 -26.05 -1.77 11.14
CA LEU A 32 -25.83 -1.18 12.47
C LEU A 32 -25.14 -2.15 13.43
N VAL A 33 -25.50 -3.43 13.41
CA VAL A 33 -24.82 -4.48 14.21
C VAL A 33 -23.36 -4.61 13.79
N ASP A 34 -23.09 -4.63 12.49
CA ASP A 34 -21.70 -4.69 11.97
C ASP A 34 -20.91 -3.44 12.33
N LEU A 35 -21.52 -2.26 12.29
CA LEU A 35 -20.89 -1.00 12.65
C LEU A 35 -20.53 -0.96 14.15
N ASP A 36 -21.45 -1.38 15.02
CA ASP A 36 -21.23 -1.46 16.47
C ASP A 36 -20.14 -2.51 16.78
N PHE A 37 -20.16 -3.67 16.10
CA PHE A 37 -19.11 -4.68 16.19
C PHE A 37 -17.75 -4.16 15.70
N LEU A 38 -17.70 -3.40 14.59
CA LEU A 38 -16.49 -2.80 14.07
C LEU A 38 -15.81 -1.92 15.13
N LYS A 39 -16.57 -1.02 15.78
CA LYS A 39 -16.02 -0.15 16.82
C LYS A 39 -15.45 -0.97 17.98
N THR A 40 -16.27 -1.86 18.56
CA THR A 40 -15.86 -2.67 19.73
C THR A 40 -14.65 -3.55 19.39
N SER A 41 -14.65 -4.21 18.24
CA SER A 41 -13.53 -5.06 17.83
C SER A 41 -12.25 -4.27 17.57
N LEU A 42 -12.31 -3.05 17.05
CA LEU A 42 -11.15 -2.18 16.90
C LEU A 42 -10.57 -1.78 18.26
N GLU A 43 -11.42 -1.41 19.24
CA GLU A 43 -11.00 -1.08 20.61
C GLU A 43 -10.33 -2.27 21.32
N GLU A 44 -10.85 -3.47 21.12
CA GLU A 44 -10.30 -4.70 21.69
C GLU A 44 -9.00 -5.16 21.06
N THR A 45 -8.86 -4.96 19.73
CA THR A 45 -7.79 -5.62 18.94
C THR A 45 -6.65 -4.71 18.56
N HIS A 46 -6.91 -3.41 18.30
CA HIS A 46 -5.87 -2.48 17.89
C HIS A 46 -4.92 -2.21 19.03
N TYR A 47 -3.60 -2.18 18.74
CA TYR A 47 -2.59 -1.93 19.78
C TYR A 47 -2.80 -0.58 20.48
N ASN A 48 -3.06 0.49 19.72
CA ASN A 48 -3.38 1.82 20.23
C ASN A 48 -4.27 2.56 19.21
N LEU A 49 -5.57 2.32 19.27
CA LEU A 49 -6.54 2.84 18.28
C LEU A 49 -6.53 4.38 18.19
N TYR A 50 -6.24 5.03 19.29
CA TYR A 50 -6.35 6.48 19.43
C TYR A 50 -5.00 7.21 19.32
N ALA A 51 -3.98 6.54 18.75
CA ALA A 51 -2.63 7.11 18.62
C ALA A 51 -2.60 8.42 17.80
N TYR A 52 -3.34 8.45 16.69
CA TYR A 52 -3.36 9.60 15.77
C TYR A 52 -4.66 10.40 15.84
N THR A 53 -5.69 9.88 16.48
CA THR A 53 -6.99 10.53 16.60
C THR A 53 -7.51 10.37 18.01
N PRO A 54 -7.75 11.46 18.77
CA PRO A 54 -8.31 11.36 20.11
C PRO A 54 -9.64 10.60 20.13
N GLU A 55 -9.85 9.77 21.15
CA GLU A 55 -11.05 8.94 21.32
C GLU A 55 -12.35 9.72 21.11
N ARG A 56 -12.47 10.89 21.75
CA ARG A 56 -13.64 11.76 21.57
C ARG A 56 -13.92 12.10 20.09
N VAL A 57 -12.89 12.38 19.30
CA VAL A 57 -13.03 12.72 17.86
C VAL A 57 -13.40 11.50 17.04
N PHE A 58 -12.88 10.33 17.41
CA PHE A 58 -13.24 9.06 16.80
C PHE A 58 -14.71 8.74 17.09
N ASP A 59 -15.16 8.88 18.34
CA ASP A 59 -16.54 8.64 18.77
C ASP A 59 -17.55 9.59 18.14
N GLU A 60 -17.20 10.87 18.03
CA GLU A 60 -18.03 11.86 17.32
C GLU A 60 -18.24 11.44 15.86
N ASN A 61 -17.16 10.99 15.19
CA ASN A 61 -17.24 10.49 13.81
C ASN A 61 -18.08 9.21 13.73
N PHE A 62 -17.84 8.23 14.60
CA PHE A 62 -18.64 7.01 14.67
C PHE A 62 -20.14 7.30 14.82
N ASN A 63 -20.50 8.16 15.76
CA ASN A 63 -21.89 8.54 16.02
C ASN A 63 -22.51 9.28 14.83
N ALA A 64 -21.74 10.14 14.12
CA ALA A 64 -22.19 10.82 12.92
C ALA A 64 -22.47 9.82 11.78
N VAL A 65 -21.56 8.89 11.53
CA VAL A 65 -21.74 7.83 10.52
C VAL A 65 -22.93 6.95 10.88
N ARG A 66 -23.03 6.50 12.12
CA ARG A 66 -24.16 5.69 12.61
C ARG A 66 -25.50 6.40 12.43
N ALA A 67 -25.55 7.70 12.73
CA ALA A 67 -26.75 8.52 12.58
C ALA A 67 -27.10 8.81 11.12
N SER A 68 -26.16 8.70 10.18
CA SER A 68 -26.40 8.90 8.74
C SER A 68 -27.14 7.72 8.08
N ILE A 69 -27.15 6.54 8.70
CA ILE A 69 -27.83 5.34 8.17
C ILE A 69 -29.33 5.49 8.34
N LYS A 70 -30.01 5.91 7.27
CA LYS A 70 -31.47 6.14 7.26
C LYS A 70 -32.22 5.12 6.42
N GLU A 71 -31.59 4.57 5.39
CA GLU A 71 -32.19 3.63 4.45
C GLU A 71 -32.52 2.30 5.12
N ASP A 72 -33.63 1.69 4.76
CA ASP A 72 -34.08 0.40 5.31
C ASP A 72 -33.17 -0.76 4.91
N SER A 73 -32.46 -0.63 3.79
CA SER A 73 -31.49 -1.61 3.31
C SER A 73 -30.38 -0.95 2.51
N LEU A 74 -29.14 -1.47 2.64
CA LEU A 74 -27.95 -0.99 1.97
C LEU A 74 -27.31 -2.11 1.14
N SER A 75 -26.72 -1.76 0.02
CA SER A 75 -25.83 -2.64 -0.75
C SER A 75 -24.50 -2.89 0.00
N LEU A 76 -23.76 -3.90 -0.43
CA LEU A 76 -22.41 -4.15 0.10
C LEU A 76 -21.48 -2.94 -0.08
N LEU A 77 -21.56 -2.23 -1.22
CA LEU A 77 -20.75 -1.04 -1.48
C LEU A 77 -21.07 0.09 -0.48
N GLU A 78 -22.37 0.38 -0.28
CA GLU A 78 -22.81 1.42 0.66
C GLU A 78 -22.40 1.10 2.10
N ALA A 79 -22.61 -0.15 2.54
CA ALA A 79 -22.17 -0.60 3.87
C ALA A 79 -20.63 -0.51 4.03
N THR A 80 -19.87 -1.00 3.05
CA THR A 80 -18.40 -0.92 3.06
C THR A 80 -17.92 0.53 3.16
N SER A 81 -18.52 1.44 2.38
CA SER A 81 -18.18 2.87 2.42
C SER A 81 -18.42 3.50 3.79
N LEU A 82 -19.51 3.13 4.49
CA LEU A 82 -19.78 3.59 5.86
C LEU A 82 -18.73 3.05 6.86
N PHE A 83 -18.38 1.77 6.75
CA PHE A 83 -17.38 1.16 7.63
C PHE A 83 -15.99 1.78 7.41
N GLN A 84 -15.62 2.08 6.15
CA GLN A 84 -14.37 2.79 5.83
C GLN A 84 -14.33 4.17 6.48
N GLN A 85 -15.41 4.94 6.46
CA GLN A 85 -15.48 6.26 7.10
C GLN A 85 -15.28 6.21 8.62
N VAL A 86 -15.57 5.08 9.26
CA VAL A 86 -15.27 4.88 10.68
C VAL A 86 -13.82 4.48 10.90
N ILE A 87 -13.37 3.39 10.25
CA ILE A 87 -12.04 2.82 10.50
C ILE A 87 -10.91 3.77 10.07
N SER A 88 -11.07 4.48 8.95
CA SER A 88 -10.07 5.42 8.45
C SER A 88 -9.83 6.59 9.39
N LYS A 89 -10.79 6.87 10.30
CA LYS A 89 -10.66 7.92 11.30
C LYS A 89 -9.58 7.62 12.35
N ALA A 90 -9.18 6.35 12.50
CA ALA A 90 -8.00 5.99 13.28
C ALA A 90 -6.70 6.57 12.73
N ASN A 91 -6.69 7.00 11.45
CA ASN A 91 -5.52 7.51 10.73
C ASN A 91 -4.31 6.57 10.83
N ASN A 92 -4.53 5.27 10.73
CA ASN A 92 -3.47 4.26 10.72
C ASN A 92 -3.50 3.46 9.41
N GLY A 93 -2.42 3.53 8.64
CA GLY A 93 -2.33 2.97 7.29
C GLY A 93 -2.53 1.46 7.19
N HIS A 94 -2.25 0.74 8.28
CA HIS A 94 -2.42 -0.70 8.39
C HIS A 94 -3.74 -1.12 9.07
N THR A 95 -4.55 -0.18 9.54
CA THR A 95 -5.89 -0.44 10.10
C THR A 95 -6.92 0.11 9.13
N GLU A 96 -7.46 -0.78 8.30
CA GLU A 96 -8.27 -0.37 7.17
C GLU A 96 -9.28 -1.44 6.73
N ILE A 97 -10.30 -0.98 6.04
CA ILE A 97 -11.12 -1.78 5.14
C ILE A 97 -10.71 -1.35 3.73
N ILE A 98 -10.13 -2.29 2.98
CA ILE A 98 -9.59 -2.01 1.63
C ILE A 98 -10.70 -1.60 0.65
N PHE A 99 -10.28 -1.10 -0.52
CA PHE A 99 -11.20 -0.78 -1.61
C PHE A 99 -12.17 -1.94 -1.89
N PRO A 100 -13.49 -1.68 -2.12
CA PRO A 100 -14.52 -2.70 -2.28
C PRO A 100 -14.43 -3.41 -3.65
N ILE A 101 -13.36 -4.18 -3.84
CA ILE A 101 -12.99 -4.79 -5.12
C ILE A 101 -14.09 -5.69 -5.70
N SER A 102 -14.80 -6.47 -4.86
CA SER A 102 -15.88 -7.34 -5.34
C SER A 102 -17.04 -6.55 -5.91
N SER A 103 -17.42 -5.44 -5.26
CA SER A 103 -18.49 -4.54 -5.77
C SER A 103 -18.04 -3.86 -7.06
N TYR A 104 -16.76 -3.46 -7.14
CA TYR A 104 -16.21 -2.85 -8.34
C TYR A 104 -16.12 -3.84 -9.51
N ILE A 105 -15.67 -5.07 -9.29
CA ILE A 105 -15.63 -6.12 -10.34
C ILE A 105 -17.04 -6.37 -10.90
N ASN A 106 -18.04 -6.52 -10.03
CA ASN A 106 -19.44 -6.72 -10.46
C ASN A 106 -19.94 -5.52 -11.29
N TYR A 107 -19.61 -4.30 -10.86
CA TYR A 107 -19.92 -3.08 -11.60
C TYR A 107 -19.27 -3.04 -12.97
N ALA A 108 -17.98 -3.32 -13.03
CA ALA A 108 -17.17 -3.30 -14.26
C ALA A 108 -17.65 -4.36 -15.27
N GLN A 109 -17.89 -5.61 -14.80
CA GLN A 109 -18.43 -6.71 -15.61
C GLN A 109 -19.86 -6.44 -16.11
N GLY A 110 -20.64 -5.61 -15.39
CA GLY A 110 -21.95 -5.15 -15.81
C GLY A 110 -21.94 -4.00 -16.84
N GLY A 111 -20.80 -3.68 -17.46
CA GLY A 111 -20.65 -2.55 -18.40
C GLY A 111 -20.53 -1.22 -17.68
N GLY A 112 -19.92 -1.23 -16.50
CA GLY A 112 -19.61 -0.02 -15.75
C GLY A 112 -18.60 0.86 -16.44
N THR A 113 -18.63 2.16 -16.13
CA THR A 113 -17.73 3.17 -16.70
C THR A 113 -17.03 3.96 -15.60
N VAL A 114 -15.81 4.46 -15.88
CA VAL A 114 -15.00 5.21 -14.91
C VAL A 114 -14.50 6.52 -15.50
N PHE A 115 -14.05 7.40 -14.60
CA PHE A 115 -13.35 8.62 -14.94
C PHE A 115 -12.08 8.32 -15.74
N PRO A 116 -11.79 9.01 -16.87
CA PRO A 116 -10.75 8.58 -17.79
C PRO A 116 -9.34 9.11 -17.50
N LEU A 117 -9.10 9.79 -16.38
CA LEU A 117 -7.78 10.34 -16.05
C LEU A 117 -7.24 9.77 -14.74
N GLU A 118 -6.01 9.28 -14.74
CA GLU A 118 -5.25 8.99 -13.53
C GLU A 118 -4.47 10.21 -13.08
N VAL A 119 -4.16 10.26 -11.76
CA VAL A 119 -3.44 11.39 -11.17
C VAL A 119 -2.13 10.96 -10.53
N ALA A 120 -1.17 11.91 -10.52
CA ALA A 120 -0.02 11.92 -9.64
C ALA A 120 -0.04 13.23 -8.83
N PHE A 121 0.35 13.16 -7.56
CA PHE A 121 0.39 14.35 -6.69
C PHE A 121 1.79 14.90 -6.61
N GLU A 122 2.02 16.04 -7.29
CA GLU A 122 3.30 16.71 -7.33
C GLU A 122 3.20 18.17 -6.87
N SER A 123 4.05 18.57 -5.93
CA SER A 123 4.08 19.94 -5.40
C SER A 123 2.71 20.46 -4.93
N GLY A 124 1.92 19.58 -4.31
CA GLY A 124 0.59 19.87 -3.80
C GLY A 124 -0.53 19.86 -4.84
N LYS A 125 -0.22 19.64 -6.11
CA LYS A 125 -1.16 19.62 -7.23
C LYS A 125 -1.57 18.20 -7.61
N ALA A 126 -2.78 18.05 -8.16
CA ALA A 126 -3.23 16.81 -8.80
C ALA A 126 -2.95 16.94 -10.31
N LEU A 127 -1.91 16.28 -10.78
CA LEU A 127 -1.50 16.31 -12.18
C LEU A 127 -2.02 15.05 -12.90
N VAL A 128 -2.38 15.20 -14.16
CA VAL A 128 -2.72 14.08 -15.02
C VAL A 128 -1.50 13.16 -15.14
N ARG A 129 -1.61 11.92 -14.69
CA ARG A 129 -0.60 10.88 -14.86
C ARG A 129 -0.79 10.13 -16.17
N LYS A 130 -1.99 9.65 -16.43
CA LYS A 130 -2.39 8.96 -17.66
C LYS A 130 -3.75 9.47 -18.13
N ASN A 131 -3.92 9.54 -19.44
CA ASN A 131 -5.15 9.97 -20.09
C ASN A 131 -5.70 8.84 -20.98
N TRP A 132 -6.77 8.22 -20.53
CA TRP A 132 -7.46 7.15 -21.24
C TRP A 132 -8.63 7.66 -22.11
N SER A 133 -8.91 8.99 -22.07
CA SER A 133 -9.95 9.59 -22.91
C SER A 133 -9.49 9.67 -24.37
N ALA A 134 -10.44 9.83 -25.27
CA ALA A 134 -10.15 10.10 -26.69
C ALA A 134 -9.71 11.55 -26.97
N ILE A 135 -9.50 12.37 -25.94
CA ILE A 135 -9.20 13.81 -26.05
C ILE A 135 -7.69 14.06 -25.86
N PRO A 136 -6.91 14.20 -26.93
CA PRO A 136 -5.45 14.34 -26.85
C PRO A 136 -5.01 15.74 -26.32
N LYS A 137 -5.95 16.64 -26.10
CA LYS A 137 -5.70 18.01 -25.62
C LYS A 137 -5.23 18.04 -24.17
N ILE A 138 -5.53 17.00 -23.38
CA ILE A 138 -5.08 16.85 -21.99
C ILE A 138 -3.81 15.99 -22.02
N ALA A 139 -2.71 16.55 -21.58
CA ALA A 139 -1.42 15.87 -21.52
C ALA A 139 -1.05 15.44 -20.10
N ALA A 140 -0.13 14.47 -19.98
CA ALA A 140 0.50 14.18 -18.70
C ALA A 140 1.19 15.45 -18.17
N GLY A 141 1.03 15.71 -16.86
CA GLY A 141 1.52 16.93 -16.21
C GLY A 141 0.54 18.09 -16.18
N ASP A 142 -0.56 18.08 -16.94
CA ASP A 142 -1.62 19.08 -16.80
C ASP A 142 -2.29 18.97 -15.42
N GLU A 143 -2.60 20.10 -14.78
CA GLU A 143 -3.22 20.14 -13.45
C GLU A 143 -4.73 20.03 -13.54
N ILE A 144 -5.33 19.03 -12.88
CA ILE A 144 -6.79 18.93 -12.73
C ILE A 144 -7.24 19.88 -11.61
N LEU A 145 -8.05 20.86 -11.94
CA LEU A 145 -8.57 21.85 -10.99
C LEU A 145 -9.93 21.43 -10.42
N SER A 146 -10.82 20.94 -11.28
CA SER A 146 -12.16 20.50 -10.86
C SER A 146 -12.71 19.41 -11.78
N ILE A 147 -13.66 18.61 -11.24
CA ILE A 147 -14.47 17.64 -11.98
C ILE A 147 -15.93 17.90 -11.62
N ASP A 148 -16.79 18.11 -12.62
CA ASP A 148 -18.22 18.43 -12.47
C ASP A 148 -18.51 19.59 -11.51
N GLY A 149 -17.66 20.61 -11.55
CA GLY A 149 -17.76 21.79 -10.71
C GLY A 149 -17.29 21.62 -9.27
N ARG A 150 -16.86 20.41 -8.87
CA ARG A 150 -16.22 20.19 -7.57
C ARG A 150 -14.71 20.42 -7.69
N SER A 151 -14.13 21.20 -6.81
CA SER A 151 -12.68 21.38 -6.77
C SER A 151 -11.97 20.05 -6.45
N MET A 152 -10.69 19.91 -6.85
CA MET A 152 -9.90 18.75 -6.45
C MET A 152 -9.77 18.63 -4.94
N GLU A 153 -9.77 19.73 -4.20
CA GLU A 153 -9.78 19.74 -2.74
C GLU A 153 -11.06 19.08 -2.19
N ASP A 154 -12.24 19.46 -2.72
CA ASP A 154 -13.53 18.88 -2.33
C ASP A 154 -13.61 17.38 -2.68
N ILE A 155 -13.06 16.99 -3.84
CA ILE A 155 -13.01 15.60 -4.27
C ILE A 155 -12.12 14.77 -3.32
N LEU A 156 -10.93 15.29 -2.99
CA LEU A 156 -10.02 14.64 -2.06
C LEU A 156 -10.57 14.59 -0.63
N ALA A 157 -11.31 15.62 -0.22
CA ALA A 157 -12.02 15.63 1.06
C ALA A 157 -13.13 14.58 1.12
N ALA A 158 -13.83 14.32 0.00
CA ALA A 158 -14.86 13.28 -0.08
C ALA A 158 -14.26 11.86 -0.15
N ILE A 159 -13.13 11.67 -0.85
CA ILE A 159 -12.43 10.38 -0.98
C ILE A 159 -11.66 10.04 0.30
N GLY A 160 -11.06 11.03 0.95
CA GLY A 160 -10.18 10.85 2.11
C GLY A 160 -10.74 9.99 3.24
N PRO A 161 -12.04 10.08 3.60
CA PRO A 161 -12.67 9.23 4.61
C PRO A 161 -12.75 7.73 4.26
N HIS A 162 -12.43 7.33 3.03
CA HIS A 162 -12.39 5.94 2.61
C HIS A 162 -10.98 5.33 2.64
N ILE A 163 -9.97 6.13 3.02
CA ILE A 163 -8.55 5.73 2.97
C ILE A 163 -7.89 5.98 4.32
N SER A 164 -7.35 4.91 4.90
CA SER A 164 -6.57 4.98 6.14
C SER A 164 -5.11 5.35 5.83
N ALA A 165 -4.59 6.37 6.50
CA ALA A 165 -3.18 6.75 6.43
C ALA A 165 -2.84 7.71 7.58
N GLU A 166 -1.59 7.68 8.07
CA GLU A 166 -1.13 8.50 9.20
C GLU A 166 -1.03 9.99 8.84
N ARG A 167 -0.73 10.28 7.59
CA ARG A 167 -0.48 11.65 7.12
C ARG A 167 -1.01 11.91 5.71
N PRO A 168 -1.27 13.18 5.35
CA PRO A 168 -1.78 13.53 4.02
C PRO A 168 -0.87 13.09 2.86
N TYR A 169 0.45 13.08 3.06
CA TYR A 169 1.42 12.62 2.06
C TYR A 169 1.19 11.14 1.70
N PHE A 170 1.09 10.27 2.71
CA PHE A 170 0.82 8.85 2.52
C PHE A 170 -0.59 8.62 1.97
N LYS A 171 -1.58 9.40 2.41
CA LYS A 171 -2.95 9.32 1.88
C LYS A 171 -2.99 9.59 0.37
N LYS A 172 -2.24 10.60 -0.11
CA LYS A 172 -2.11 10.88 -1.54
C LYS A 172 -1.43 9.75 -2.29
N ALA A 173 -0.35 9.15 -1.75
CA ALA A 173 0.28 7.97 -2.32
C ALA A 173 -0.73 6.80 -2.45
N LYS A 174 -1.57 6.58 -1.42
CA LYS A 174 -2.64 5.57 -1.48
C LYS A 174 -3.69 5.88 -2.56
N ILE A 175 -4.06 7.16 -2.78
CA ILE A 175 -4.98 7.56 -3.87
C ILE A 175 -4.36 7.26 -5.25
N GLU A 176 -3.06 7.48 -5.42
CA GLU A 176 -2.36 7.17 -6.66
C GLU A 176 -2.43 5.67 -6.99
N TYR A 177 -2.06 4.78 -6.05
CA TYR A 177 -2.04 3.36 -6.34
C TYR A 177 -3.43 2.71 -6.36
N TYR A 178 -4.41 3.14 -5.53
CA TYR A 178 -5.79 2.69 -5.63
C TYR A 178 -6.46 3.20 -6.91
N SER A 179 -6.00 4.31 -7.41
CA SER A 179 -6.44 5.03 -8.60
C SER A 179 -7.64 5.96 -8.37
N LEU A 180 -7.49 7.21 -8.79
CA LEU A 180 -8.58 8.19 -8.73
C LEU A 180 -9.86 7.72 -9.47
N PRO A 181 -9.80 7.13 -10.69
CA PRO A 181 -10.98 6.58 -11.36
C PRO A 181 -11.82 5.63 -10.51
N ARG A 182 -11.19 4.66 -9.83
CA ARG A 182 -11.86 3.69 -8.96
C ARG A 182 -12.47 4.36 -7.72
N LEU A 183 -11.71 5.23 -7.07
CA LEU A 183 -12.15 5.96 -5.86
C LEU A 183 -13.24 6.99 -6.17
N TYR A 184 -13.16 7.64 -7.34
CA TYR A 184 -14.20 8.55 -7.80
C TYR A 184 -15.53 7.80 -8.02
N TRP A 185 -15.46 6.64 -8.70
CA TRP A 185 -16.64 5.76 -8.84
C TRP A 185 -17.21 5.34 -7.49
N GLN A 186 -16.37 4.93 -6.56
CA GLN A 186 -16.83 4.50 -5.24
C GLN A 186 -17.62 5.58 -4.51
N VAL A 187 -17.18 6.84 -4.59
CA VAL A 187 -17.74 7.96 -3.83
C VAL A 187 -18.86 8.68 -4.58
N PHE A 188 -18.73 8.86 -5.89
CA PHE A 188 -19.65 9.67 -6.69
C PHE A 188 -20.53 8.84 -7.64
N GLY A 189 -20.33 7.52 -7.70
CA GLY A 189 -21.10 6.59 -8.51
C GLY A 189 -20.78 6.65 -10.02
N LYS A 190 -21.64 5.98 -10.79
CA LYS A 190 -21.55 5.92 -12.26
C LYS A 190 -21.89 7.28 -12.87
N GLN A 191 -21.07 7.68 -13.84
CA GLN A 191 -21.34 8.84 -14.70
C GLN A 191 -20.96 8.47 -16.15
N ASP A 192 -21.62 9.09 -17.13
CA ASP A 192 -21.38 8.86 -18.55
C ASP A 192 -20.42 9.90 -19.15
N SER A 193 -20.30 11.08 -18.52
CA SER A 193 -19.40 12.15 -18.91
C SER A 193 -18.99 13.02 -17.72
N PHE A 194 -17.89 13.74 -17.87
CA PHE A 194 -17.30 14.58 -16.83
C PHE A 194 -16.92 15.95 -17.42
N ALA A 195 -17.37 17.03 -16.77
CA ALA A 195 -16.92 18.37 -17.06
C ALA A 195 -15.65 18.67 -16.26
N VAL A 196 -14.48 18.63 -16.92
CA VAL A 196 -13.19 18.78 -16.26
C VAL A 196 -12.62 20.17 -16.54
N GLU A 197 -12.15 20.85 -15.49
CA GLU A 197 -11.37 22.07 -15.61
C GLU A 197 -9.90 21.72 -15.38
N VAL A 198 -9.07 21.95 -16.40
CA VAL A 198 -7.63 21.64 -16.37
C VAL A 198 -6.81 22.88 -16.65
N ARG A 199 -5.65 23.00 -15.99
CA ARG A 199 -4.64 23.99 -16.29
C ARG A 199 -3.57 23.35 -17.18
N THR A 200 -3.56 23.75 -18.43
CA THR A 200 -2.56 23.35 -19.43
C THR A 200 -1.49 24.42 -19.59
N ASN A 201 -0.50 24.18 -20.44
CA ASN A 201 0.48 25.17 -20.83
C ASN A 201 -0.12 26.41 -21.61
N LYS A 202 -1.38 26.28 -22.07
CA LYS A 202 -2.12 27.35 -22.78
C LYS A 202 -3.07 28.15 -21.87
N GLY A 203 -3.22 27.74 -20.62
CA GLY A 203 -4.11 28.35 -19.64
C GLY A 203 -5.14 27.34 -19.08
N ILE A 204 -6.19 27.90 -18.46
CA ILE A 204 -7.27 27.06 -17.88
C ILE A 204 -8.30 26.79 -18.96
N GLU A 205 -8.64 25.52 -19.11
CA GLU A 205 -9.60 25.04 -20.09
C GLU A 205 -10.68 24.16 -19.45
N LYS A 206 -11.92 24.30 -19.93
CA LYS A 206 -13.05 23.44 -19.57
C LYS A 206 -13.27 22.44 -20.69
N ILE A 207 -13.19 21.15 -20.37
CA ILE A 207 -13.24 20.06 -21.34
C ILE A 207 -14.26 19.05 -20.86
N SER A 208 -15.16 18.62 -21.78
CA SER A 208 -16.05 17.50 -21.50
C SER A 208 -15.38 16.21 -21.93
N LEU A 209 -15.23 15.29 -21.00
CA LEU A 209 -14.70 13.94 -21.22
C LEU A 209 -15.81 12.92 -21.16
N GLN A 210 -15.83 11.98 -22.10
CA GLN A 210 -16.68 10.80 -21.97
C GLN A 210 -16.04 9.82 -20.99
N ALA A 211 -16.84 9.15 -20.19
CA ALA A 211 -16.40 8.03 -19.39
C ALA A 211 -15.83 6.92 -20.28
N VAL A 212 -14.91 6.13 -19.74
CA VAL A 212 -14.38 4.94 -20.42
C VAL A 212 -14.92 3.68 -19.76
N GLU A 213 -15.08 2.62 -20.55
CA GLU A 213 -15.48 1.32 -19.99
C GLU A 213 -14.45 0.85 -18.96
N ALA A 214 -14.93 0.38 -17.83
CA ALA A 214 -14.07 0.03 -16.70
C ALA A 214 -13.09 -1.10 -17.06
N ILE A 215 -13.51 -2.12 -17.81
CA ILE A 215 -12.64 -3.25 -18.19
C ILE A 215 -11.77 -2.86 -19.38
N ASP A 216 -12.34 -2.78 -20.58
CA ASP A 216 -11.56 -2.65 -21.83
C ASP A 216 -11.02 -1.23 -22.04
N GLY A 217 -11.68 -0.23 -21.45
CA GLY A 217 -11.27 1.16 -21.54
C GLY A 217 -10.21 1.56 -20.51
N TYR A 218 -10.13 0.86 -19.37
CA TYR A 218 -9.30 1.25 -18.24
C TYR A 218 -8.47 0.09 -17.67
N GLU A 219 -9.07 -0.94 -17.04
CA GLU A 219 -8.34 -1.96 -16.28
C GLU A 219 -7.35 -2.78 -17.10
N THR A 220 -7.69 -3.08 -18.35
CA THR A 220 -6.79 -3.82 -19.25
C THR A 220 -5.62 -2.99 -19.79
N LYS A 221 -5.69 -1.67 -19.66
CA LYS A 221 -4.70 -0.73 -20.23
C LYS A 221 -3.81 -0.10 -19.18
N ARG A 222 -4.29 -0.06 -17.89
CA ARG A 222 -3.50 0.56 -16.85
C ARG A 222 -2.38 -0.35 -16.37
N GLU A 223 -1.31 0.28 -15.92
CA GLU A 223 -0.24 -0.36 -15.18
C GLU A 223 -0.40 -0.04 -13.70
N ASP A 224 -0.28 -1.06 -12.84
CA ASP A 224 -0.30 -0.84 -11.40
C ASP A 224 0.97 -0.09 -10.97
N ILE A 225 0.80 0.87 -10.04
CA ILE A 225 1.95 1.59 -9.50
C ILE A 225 2.78 0.67 -8.61
N LEU A 226 2.11 -0.18 -7.80
CA LEU A 226 2.81 -1.16 -6.99
C LEU A 226 3.19 -2.35 -7.88
N ASP A 227 4.42 -2.30 -8.39
CA ASP A 227 5.00 -3.30 -9.28
C ASP A 227 6.41 -3.66 -8.79
N ALA A 228 6.48 -4.71 -8.00
CA ALA A 228 7.72 -5.23 -7.45
C ALA A 228 8.03 -6.60 -8.06
N GLU A 229 8.46 -6.61 -9.32
CA GLU A 229 8.87 -7.84 -10.02
C GLU A 229 10.34 -8.18 -9.74
N MET A 230 10.63 -9.47 -9.51
CA MET A 230 12.00 -9.96 -9.33
C MET A 230 12.82 -9.72 -10.59
N GLN A 231 13.85 -8.88 -10.52
CA GLN A 231 14.66 -8.51 -11.67
C GLN A 231 16.12 -8.26 -11.29
N LEU A 232 17.04 -8.75 -12.11
CA LEU A 232 18.45 -8.42 -12.06
C LEU A 232 18.92 -7.86 -13.40
N LYS A 233 19.52 -6.66 -13.38
CA LYS A 233 20.13 -6.01 -14.57
C LYS A 233 21.53 -5.53 -14.25
N PHE A 234 22.35 -5.29 -15.29
CA PHE A 234 23.71 -4.75 -15.13
C PHE A 234 23.87 -3.48 -15.98
N TYR A 235 24.39 -2.43 -15.34
CA TYR A 235 24.72 -1.14 -15.96
C TYR A 235 26.21 -0.87 -15.76
N GLY A 236 27.05 -1.46 -16.64
CA GLY A 236 28.49 -1.42 -16.48
C GLY A 236 28.94 -2.05 -15.14
N PRO A 237 29.61 -1.29 -14.25
CA PRO A 237 30.07 -1.81 -12.96
C PRO A 237 28.98 -1.87 -11.88
N SER A 238 27.75 -1.50 -12.21
CA SER A 238 26.63 -1.45 -11.26
C SER A 238 25.61 -2.55 -11.57
N ALA A 239 25.26 -3.35 -10.55
CA ALA A 239 24.14 -4.27 -10.58
C ALA A 239 22.87 -3.54 -10.07
N TYR A 240 21.75 -3.74 -10.73
CA TYR A 240 20.41 -3.33 -10.30
C TYR A 240 19.62 -4.57 -9.95
N LEU A 241 19.10 -4.61 -8.75
CA LEU A 241 18.28 -5.70 -8.19
C LEU A 241 16.95 -5.15 -7.70
N ASN A 242 15.85 -5.52 -8.37
CA ASN A 242 14.53 -5.46 -7.78
C ASN A 242 14.26 -6.83 -7.12
N PRO A 243 14.10 -6.90 -5.79
CA PRO A 243 13.98 -8.18 -5.11
C PRO A 243 12.59 -8.83 -5.28
N GLY A 244 11.63 -8.12 -5.88
CA GLY A 244 10.22 -8.54 -5.88
C GLY A 244 9.51 -8.21 -4.56
N GLY A 245 8.18 -8.41 -4.50
CA GLY A 245 7.39 -8.20 -3.28
C GLY A 245 7.79 -9.16 -2.16
N PHE A 246 7.70 -8.71 -0.91
CA PHE A 246 8.02 -9.52 0.27
C PHE A 246 6.87 -10.45 0.65
N SER A 247 6.43 -11.27 -0.30
CA SER A 247 5.31 -12.20 -0.11
C SER A 247 5.39 -13.38 -1.06
N GLY A 248 4.58 -14.41 -0.81
CA GLY A 248 4.53 -15.61 -1.65
C GLY A 248 5.46 -16.74 -1.18
N ASP A 249 6.07 -17.46 -2.11
CA ASP A 249 6.95 -18.59 -1.79
C ASP A 249 8.34 -18.09 -1.36
N LEU A 250 8.60 -18.12 -0.05
CA LEU A 250 9.88 -17.69 0.54
C LEU A 250 11.09 -18.47 -0.02
N GLU A 251 10.94 -19.76 -0.28
CA GLU A 251 12.05 -20.55 -0.82
C GLU A 251 12.33 -20.22 -2.29
N ALA A 252 11.32 -19.90 -3.08
CA ALA A 252 11.52 -19.38 -4.43
C ALA A 252 12.21 -18.01 -4.42
N TYR A 253 11.81 -17.14 -3.49
CA TYR A 253 12.46 -15.84 -3.26
C TYR A 253 13.94 -16.00 -2.89
N LYS A 254 14.25 -16.87 -1.92
CA LYS A 254 15.64 -17.16 -1.52
C LYS A 254 16.48 -17.65 -2.70
N ARG A 255 15.97 -18.60 -3.48
CA ARG A 255 16.66 -19.07 -4.69
C ARG A 255 16.95 -17.96 -5.69
N PHE A 256 16.01 -17.02 -5.87
CA PHE A 256 16.23 -15.86 -6.74
C PHE A 256 17.34 -14.96 -6.19
N VAL A 257 17.29 -14.59 -4.90
CA VAL A 257 18.28 -13.74 -4.25
C VAL A 257 19.66 -14.39 -4.31
N ASP A 258 19.79 -15.68 -3.99
CA ASP A 258 21.04 -16.46 -4.06
C ASP A 258 21.65 -16.40 -5.48
N SER A 259 20.82 -16.64 -6.49
CA SER A 259 21.24 -16.59 -7.89
C SER A 259 21.65 -15.18 -8.32
N ALA A 260 20.94 -14.16 -7.86
CA ALA A 260 21.26 -12.77 -8.16
C ALA A 260 22.61 -12.38 -7.55
N PHE A 261 22.85 -12.68 -6.26
CA PHE A 261 24.15 -12.37 -5.63
C PHE A 261 25.31 -13.20 -6.21
N ALA A 262 25.07 -14.43 -6.63
CA ALA A 262 26.06 -15.21 -7.36
C ALA A 262 26.45 -14.57 -8.71
N ALA A 263 25.46 -14.08 -9.47
CA ALA A 263 25.69 -13.37 -10.73
C ALA A 263 26.42 -12.03 -10.51
N ILE A 264 26.02 -11.26 -9.47
CA ILE A 264 26.66 -9.99 -9.08
C ILE A 264 28.16 -10.18 -8.77
N ARG A 265 28.48 -11.25 -8.04
CA ARG A 265 29.91 -11.63 -7.76
C ARG A 265 30.64 -11.99 -9.05
N THR A 266 30.05 -12.83 -9.89
CA THR A 266 30.65 -13.26 -11.16
C THR A 266 30.97 -12.07 -12.08
N GLN A 267 30.10 -11.07 -12.09
CA GLN A 267 30.30 -9.83 -12.87
C GLN A 267 31.25 -8.83 -12.20
N ASN A 268 31.74 -9.11 -10.99
CA ASN A 268 32.60 -8.21 -10.21
C ASN A 268 32.00 -6.79 -10.08
N SER A 269 30.69 -6.70 -9.84
CA SER A 269 30.01 -5.43 -9.70
C SER A 269 30.57 -4.63 -8.53
N ARG A 270 30.83 -3.33 -8.75
CA ARG A 270 31.35 -2.42 -7.71
C ARG A 270 30.23 -1.77 -6.90
N ASN A 271 29.08 -1.58 -7.55
CA ASN A 271 27.89 -0.98 -6.94
C ASN A 271 26.73 -1.97 -7.05
N LEU A 272 25.91 -2.00 -6.02
CA LEU A 272 24.61 -2.68 -6.02
C LEU A 272 23.52 -1.64 -5.77
N ILE A 273 22.54 -1.59 -6.65
CA ILE A 273 21.35 -0.76 -6.55
C ILE A 273 20.20 -1.70 -6.24
N VAL A 274 19.64 -1.63 -5.04
CA VAL A 274 18.47 -2.38 -4.61
C VAL A 274 17.24 -1.48 -4.78
N ASP A 275 16.25 -1.90 -5.55
CA ASP A 275 15.06 -1.11 -5.78
C ASP A 275 13.91 -1.55 -4.87
N LEU A 276 13.55 -0.69 -3.93
CA LEU A 276 12.39 -0.83 -3.04
C LEU A 276 11.31 0.23 -3.33
N ARG A 277 11.39 0.91 -4.48
CA ARG A 277 10.31 1.80 -4.95
C ARG A 277 9.10 0.99 -5.38
N ASN A 278 7.93 1.58 -5.29
CA ASN A 278 6.67 0.95 -5.72
C ASN A 278 6.45 -0.44 -5.11
N HIS A 279 6.95 -0.65 -3.88
CA HIS A 279 7.02 -1.94 -3.23
C HIS A 279 6.01 -2.02 -2.08
N PRO A 280 5.06 -2.98 -2.11
CA PRO A 280 3.96 -3.05 -1.14
C PRO A 280 4.38 -3.47 0.28
N GLY A 281 5.64 -3.87 0.47
CA GLY A 281 6.10 -4.50 1.71
C GLY A 281 5.78 -5.99 1.77
N GLY A 282 5.46 -6.49 2.96
CA GLY A 282 5.13 -7.90 3.20
C GLY A 282 5.74 -8.43 4.50
N ASP A 283 6.28 -9.65 4.46
CA ASP A 283 6.86 -10.36 5.59
C ASP A 283 8.33 -9.99 5.80
N ASP A 284 8.75 -9.84 7.06
CA ASP A 284 10.13 -9.49 7.44
C ASP A 284 11.16 -10.55 7.03
N ALA A 285 10.79 -11.83 6.97
CA ALA A 285 11.70 -12.90 6.55
C ALA A 285 12.28 -12.68 5.13
N PHE A 286 11.54 -12.05 4.22
CA PHE A 286 12.02 -11.69 2.87
C PHE A 286 13.05 -10.56 2.93
N GLY A 287 12.70 -9.46 3.63
CA GLY A 287 13.58 -8.31 3.81
C GLY A 287 14.87 -8.69 4.52
N ASP A 288 14.79 -9.44 5.62
CA ASP A 288 15.94 -9.90 6.39
C ASP A 288 16.83 -10.82 5.58
N TYR A 289 16.26 -11.71 4.74
CA TYR A 289 17.06 -12.55 3.87
C TYR A 289 17.87 -11.72 2.86
N LEU A 290 17.27 -10.70 2.24
CA LEU A 290 17.96 -9.76 1.35
C LEU A 290 19.08 -9.02 2.10
N VAL A 291 18.77 -8.46 3.29
CA VAL A 291 19.72 -7.70 4.11
C VAL A 291 20.89 -8.57 4.56
N SER A 292 20.70 -9.88 4.74
CA SER A 292 21.79 -10.79 5.14
C SER A 292 22.95 -10.82 4.16
N TYR A 293 22.71 -10.52 2.88
CA TYR A 293 23.75 -10.39 1.84
C TYR A 293 24.50 -9.04 1.88
N LEU A 294 23.94 -8.04 2.57
CA LEU A 294 24.48 -6.69 2.68
C LEU A 294 25.17 -6.48 4.04
N ALA A 295 24.69 -7.15 5.06
CA ALA A 295 25.11 -7.00 6.44
C ALA A 295 26.52 -7.57 6.68
N ASN A 296 27.30 -6.87 7.52
CA ASN A 296 28.62 -7.32 7.96
C ASN A 296 28.67 -7.70 9.45
N LYS A 297 27.56 -7.62 10.14
CA LYS A 297 27.35 -7.95 11.57
C LYS A 297 25.90 -8.44 11.77
N PRO A 298 25.61 -9.17 12.86
CA PRO A 298 24.23 -9.51 13.23
C PRO A 298 23.33 -8.28 13.28
N PHE A 299 22.06 -8.45 12.92
CA PHE A 299 21.12 -7.36 12.79
C PHE A 299 19.69 -7.77 13.15
N ARG A 300 18.84 -6.78 13.39
CA ARG A 300 17.40 -6.92 13.60
C ARG A 300 16.65 -5.94 12.70
N TRP A 301 15.40 -6.21 12.41
CA TRP A 301 14.57 -5.29 11.62
C TRP A 301 13.86 -4.24 12.49
N ASN A 302 13.89 -4.37 13.82
CA ASN A 302 13.32 -3.43 14.78
C ASN A 302 14.17 -3.29 16.04
N SER A 303 14.03 -2.18 16.75
CA SER A 303 14.61 -2.00 18.09
C SER A 303 13.65 -2.44 19.20
N SER A 304 12.35 -2.39 18.94
CA SER A 304 11.29 -2.80 19.84
C SER A 304 10.05 -3.23 19.05
N PHE A 305 9.46 -4.33 19.47
CA PHE A 305 8.17 -4.78 18.98
C PHE A 305 7.26 -5.06 20.16
N ARG A 306 6.11 -4.40 20.17
CA ARG A 306 5.08 -4.59 21.19
C ARG A 306 3.78 -4.95 20.51
N LEU A 307 2.99 -5.82 21.12
CA LEU A 307 1.71 -6.24 20.57
C LEU A 307 0.64 -6.35 21.65
N LYS A 308 -0.61 -6.32 21.19
CA LYS A 308 -1.81 -6.54 22.00
C LYS A 308 -2.44 -7.86 21.55
N THR A 309 -2.74 -8.73 22.51
CA THR A 309 -3.53 -9.94 22.20
C THR A 309 -5.03 -9.67 22.42
N SER A 310 -5.86 -10.47 21.79
CA SER A 310 -7.32 -10.38 21.87
C SER A 310 -7.97 -11.73 21.55
N ALA A 311 -9.24 -11.89 21.94
CA ALA A 311 -10.01 -13.09 21.62
C ALA A 311 -10.07 -13.35 20.10
N LEU A 312 -10.27 -12.31 19.29
CA LEU A 312 -10.28 -12.41 17.83
C LEU A 312 -8.93 -12.85 17.26
N LEU A 313 -7.81 -12.27 17.76
CA LEU A 313 -6.47 -12.67 17.32
C LEU A 313 -6.17 -14.12 17.69
N LYS A 314 -6.53 -14.55 18.90
CA LYS A 314 -6.33 -15.95 19.34
C LYS A 314 -7.17 -16.93 18.51
N ALA A 315 -8.40 -16.56 18.18
CA ALA A 315 -9.27 -17.37 17.32
C ALA A 315 -8.68 -17.51 15.90
N ASP A 316 -8.16 -16.42 15.35
CA ASP A 316 -7.48 -16.41 14.06
C ASP A 316 -6.20 -17.25 14.07
N ALA A 317 -5.36 -17.09 15.10
CA ALA A 317 -4.12 -17.86 15.26
C ALA A 317 -4.38 -19.35 15.33
N ARG A 318 -5.35 -19.79 16.15
CA ARG A 318 -5.73 -21.23 16.25
C ARG A 318 -6.22 -21.83 14.93
N LYS A 319 -6.79 -21.00 14.05
CA LYS A 319 -7.35 -21.45 12.77
C LYS A 319 -6.32 -21.50 11.65
N ARG A 320 -5.35 -20.59 11.62
CA ARG A 320 -4.53 -20.33 10.45
C ARG A 320 -3.02 -20.42 10.66
N MET A 321 -2.56 -20.38 11.92
CA MET A 321 -1.13 -20.31 12.22
C MET A 321 -0.59 -21.58 12.83
N ASP A 322 0.71 -21.80 12.69
CA ASP A 322 1.39 -22.87 13.42
C ASP A 322 1.55 -22.44 14.90
N THR A 323 0.64 -22.93 15.72
CA THR A 323 0.62 -22.61 17.16
C THR A 323 1.74 -23.29 17.96
N THR A 324 2.63 -24.05 17.32
CA THR A 324 3.84 -24.58 17.95
C THR A 324 5.01 -23.61 17.93
N GLU A 325 4.94 -22.58 17.09
CA GLU A 325 5.94 -21.51 17.06
C GLU A 325 5.89 -20.64 18.33
N ALA A 326 7.07 -20.26 18.83
CA ALA A 326 7.22 -19.49 20.08
C ALA A 326 6.41 -18.19 20.07
N TYR A 327 6.35 -17.49 18.93
CA TYR A 327 5.56 -16.28 18.78
C TYR A 327 4.07 -16.51 19.05
N TRP A 328 3.48 -17.55 18.41
CA TRP A 328 2.05 -17.84 18.57
C TRP A 328 1.73 -18.44 19.92
N GLN A 329 2.67 -19.18 20.53
CA GLN A 329 2.52 -19.64 21.92
C GLN A 329 2.41 -18.46 22.87
N GLN A 330 3.22 -17.41 22.71
CA GLN A 330 3.10 -16.20 23.53
C GLN A 330 1.77 -15.49 23.29
N VAL A 331 1.35 -15.28 22.01
CA VAL A 331 0.04 -14.71 21.70
C VAL A 331 -1.10 -15.45 22.42
N LEU A 332 -1.04 -16.79 22.46
CA LEU A 332 -2.09 -17.60 23.07
C LEU A 332 -2.04 -17.63 24.60
N SER A 333 -0.88 -17.38 25.21
CA SER A 333 -0.69 -17.45 26.68
C SER A 333 -1.07 -16.17 27.42
N HIS A 334 -1.02 -15.00 26.76
CA HIS A 334 -1.39 -13.73 27.37
C HIS A 334 -2.91 -13.56 27.49
N GLU A 335 -3.37 -12.74 28.42
CA GLU A 335 -4.80 -12.44 28.59
C GLU A 335 -5.32 -11.52 27.47
N ASP A 336 -6.63 -11.58 27.17
CA ASP A 336 -7.24 -10.71 26.18
C ASP A 336 -7.15 -9.25 26.61
N GLY A 337 -6.70 -8.39 25.69
CA GLY A 337 -6.42 -6.97 25.95
C GLY A 337 -5.03 -6.67 26.51
N GLU A 338 -4.27 -7.70 26.89
CA GLU A 338 -2.92 -7.51 27.42
C GLU A 338 -1.96 -7.03 26.30
N THR A 339 -1.09 -6.07 26.68
CA THR A 339 0.00 -5.59 25.82
C THR A 339 1.34 -6.06 26.37
N TYR A 340 2.19 -6.61 25.51
CA TYR A 340 3.50 -7.13 25.90
C TYR A 340 4.53 -6.90 24.80
N SER A 341 5.80 -7.09 25.14
CA SER A 341 6.91 -7.02 24.18
C SER A 341 7.29 -8.42 23.71
N TYR A 342 7.59 -8.52 22.41
CA TYR A 342 8.21 -9.71 21.83
C TYR A 342 9.57 -9.34 21.26
N THR A 343 10.58 -10.16 21.53
CA THR A 343 11.93 -9.94 21.00
C THR A 343 12.24 -11.01 19.97
N PHE A 344 12.44 -10.58 18.74
CA PHE A 344 12.93 -11.45 17.67
C PHE A 344 14.43 -11.72 17.85
N GLU A 345 14.86 -12.88 17.43
CA GLU A 345 16.29 -13.21 17.38
C GLU A 345 17.01 -12.32 16.36
N GLU A 346 18.32 -12.18 16.55
CA GLU A 346 19.16 -11.48 15.56
C GLU A 346 19.35 -12.33 14.32
N TYR A 347 19.17 -11.71 13.17
CA TYR A 347 19.47 -12.35 11.90
C TYR A 347 20.99 -12.34 11.65
N GLN A 348 21.52 -13.43 11.11
CA GLN A 348 22.93 -13.54 10.85
C GLN A 348 23.26 -13.17 9.39
N PRO A 349 24.37 -12.45 9.15
CA PRO A 349 24.86 -12.23 7.79
C PRO A 349 25.15 -13.53 7.06
N GLN A 350 25.00 -13.53 5.75
CA GLN A 350 25.52 -14.62 4.92
C GLN A 350 27.04 -14.81 5.11
N PRO A 351 27.61 -15.98 4.78
CA PRO A 351 29.07 -16.19 4.77
C PRO A 351 29.79 -15.09 4.00
N GLN A 352 30.96 -14.68 4.47
CA GLN A 352 31.69 -13.52 3.94
C GLN A 352 31.96 -13.58 2.43
N ASP A 353 32.20 -14.74 1.88
CA ASP A 353 32.42 -14.99 0.45
C ASP A 353 31.12 -14.92 -0.39
N MET A 354 29.95 -14.95 0.25
CA MET A 354 28.67 -14.80 -0.41
C MET A 354 28.15 -13.36 -0.41
N ARG A 355 28.60 -12.53 0.55
CA ARG A 355 28.09 -11.16 0.74
C ARG A 355 28.59 -10.20 -0.33
N PHE A 356 27.81 -9.16 -0.58
CA PHE A 356 28.25 -8.03 -1.37
C PHE A 356 29.12 -7.10 -0.51
N THR A 357 30.29 -6.71 -1.03
CA THR A 357 31.27 -5.88 -0.31
C THR A 357 31.53 -4.51 -0.97
N GLY A 358 30.83 -4.23 -2.09
CA GLY A 358 30.91 -2.93 -2.78
C GLY A 358 29.96 -1.88 -2.16
N LYS A 359 29.75 -0.78 -2.87
CA LYS A 359 28.82 0.27 -2.45
C LYS A 359 27.38 -0.15 -2.70
N VAL A 360 26.52 -0.03 -1.69
CA VAL A 360 25.10 -0.35 -1.78
C VAL A 360 24.27 0.93 -1.81
N TYR A 361 23.33 1.01 -2.74
CA TYR A 361 22.35 2.08 -2.88
C TYR A 361 20.95 1.45 -2.86
N VAL A 362 20.03 2.03 -2.10
CA VAL A 362 18.65 1.55 -2.00
C VAL A 362 17.72 2.63 -2.51
N LEU A 363 16.98 2.34 -3.58
CA LEU A 363 16.01 3.27 -4.13
C LEU A 363 14.71 3.17 -3.36
N VAL A 364 14.17 4.32 -2.95
CA VAL A 364 12.88 4.43 -2.27
C VAL A 364 12.06 5.58 -2.84
N ASN A 365 10.74 5.49 -2.71
CA ASN A 365 9.83 6.57 -3.03
C ASN A 365 8.60 6.54 -2.11
N ARG A 366 7.63 7.46 -2.33
CA ARG A 366 6.39 7.52 -1.55
C ARG A 366 5.54 6.25 -1.61
N GLN A 367 5.82 5.36 -2.55
CA GLN A 367 5.16 4.06 -2.71
C GLN A 367 5.95 2.89 -2.09
N SER A 368 7.02 3.17 -1.35
CA SER A 368 7.71 2.17 -0.52
C SER A 368 6.94 2.01 0.79
N HIS A 369 6.18 0.90 0.91
CA HIS A 369 5.24 0.68 2.00
C HIS A 369 5.67 -0.41 2.98
N SER A 370 5.19 -0.32 4.25
CA SER A 370 5.29 -1.40 5.23
C SER A 370 6.73 -1.93 5.36
N GLN A 371 6.92 -3.25 5.21
CA GLN A 371 8.24 -3.89 5.35
C GLN A 371 9.29 -3.34 4.38
N SER A 372 8.93 -2.75 3.23
CA SER A 372 9.92 -2.13 2.36
C SER A 372 10.50 -0.84 2.97
N ALA A 373 9.65 -0.01 3.61
CA ALA A 373 10.11 1.15 4.36
C ALA A 373 10.92 0.75 5.60
N VAL A 374 10.50 -0.31 6.31
CA VAL A 374 11.24 -0.88 7.45
C VAL A 374 12.61 -1.41 7.01
N THR A 375 12.68 -2.14 5.91
CA THR A 375 13.94 -2.67 5.35
C THR A 375 14.88 -1.55 4.88
N ALA A 376 14.33 -0.50 4.25
CA ALA A 376 15.13 0.67 3.88
C ALA A 376 15.71 1.37 5.12
N ALA A 377 14.88 1.58 6.16
CA ALA A 377 15.33 2.13 7.44
C ALA A 377 16.38 1.25 8.12
N GLN A 378 16.21 -0.07 8.11
CA GLN A 378 17.16 -1.04 8.63
C GLN A 378 18.54 -0.91 7.94
N ILE A 379 18.54 -0.87 6.60
CA ILE A 379 19.79 -0.71 5.83
C ILE A 379 20.46 0.63 6.15
N GLN A 380 19.69 1.71 6.24
CA GLN A 380 20.19 3.05 6.58
C GLN A 380 20.78 3.09 7.99
N ASP A 381 20.04 2.64 8.98
CA ASP A 381 20.39 2.75 10.41
C ASP A 381 21.62 1.90 10.77
N TYR A 382 21.81 0.75 10.13
CA TYR A 382 23.01 -0.06 10.30
C TYR A 382 24.20 0.42 9.48
N GLY A 383 23.99 1.34 8.52
CA GLY A 383 25.02 1.80 7.59
C GLY A 383 25.39 0.76 6.53
N PHE A 384 24.48 -0.15 6.19
CA PHE A 384 24.71 -1.16 5.17
C PHE A 384 24.56 -0.64 3.74
N GLY A 385 23.95 0.53 3.56
CA GLY A 385 23.77 1.17 2.27
C GLY A 385 23.32 2.62 2.38
N THR A 386 23.31 3.31 1.24
CA THR A 386 22.88 4.71 1.07
C THR A 386 21.47 4.72 0.48
N ILE A 387 20.55 5.45 1.09
CA ILE A 387 19.17 5.58 0.60
C ILE A 387 19.09 6.68 -0.44
N VAL A 388 18.44 6.40 -1.56
CA VAL A 388 18.33 7.29 -2.72
C VAL A 388 16.89 7.38 -3.17
N GLY A 389 16.42 8.57 -3.54
CA GLY A 389 15.08 8.79 -4.05
C GLY A 389 14.34 9.90 -3.33
N GLU A 390 13.08 9.67 -2.99
CA GLU A 390 12.26 10.57 -2.17
C GLU A 390 11.83 9.90 -0.85
N GLU A 391 11.38 10.69 0.11
CA GLU A 391 10.89 10.19 1.39
C GLU A 391 9.80 9.13 1.21
N THR A 392 9.84 8.03 1.98
CA THR A 392 8.78 7.01 1.95
C THR A 392 7.45 7.58 2.44
N GLY A 393 6.34 7.12 1.87
CA GLY A 393 5.00 7.58 2.26
C GLY A 393 4.67 7.22 3.71
N GLU A 394 5.06 6.04 4.13
CA GLU A 394 4.81 5.47 5.45
C GLU A 394 5.99 5.66 6.40
N TYR A 395 5.71 5.70 7.69
CA TYR A 395 6.73 5.76 8.74
C TYR A 395 7.39 4.39 8.95
N PRO A 396 8.71 4.30 9.19
CA PRO A 396 9.36 3.04 9.54
C PRO A 396 9.13 2.62 11.01
N SER A 397 8.66 3.54 11.89
CA SER A 397 8.09 3.21 13.19
C SER A 397 6.58 3.33 13.09
N LEU A 398 5.86 2.20 13.16
CA LEU A 398 4.48 2.13 12.69
C LEU A 398 3.64 1.15 13.53
N TYR A 399 2.34 1.42 13.57
CA TYR A 399 1.35 0.45 14.03
C TYR A 399 1.05 -0.50 12.87
N ALA A 400 1.44 -1.78 13.02
CA ALA A 400 1.34 -2.81 12.01
C ALA A 400 1.22 -4.20 12.63
N SER A 401 1.83 -5.23 12.01
CA SER A 401 1.66 -6.64 12.41
C SER A 401 0.18 -7.01 12.38
N VAL A 402 -0.37 -7.01 11.17
CA VAL A 402 -1.82 -7.06 10.95
C VAL A 402 -2.39 -8.47 11.06
N PHE A 403 -3.67 -8.53 11.41
CA PHE A 403 -4.51 -9.68 11.13
C PHE A 403 -5.87 -9.23 10.60
N ARG A 404 -6.68 -10.16 10.10
CA ARG A 404 -7.97 -9.86 9.47
C ARG A 404 -9.08 -10.71 10.05
N TYR A 405 -10.25 -10.08 10.18
CA TYR A 405 -11.48 -10.77 10.56
C TYR A 405 -12.68 -10.19 9.77
N PRO A 406 -13.71 -10.99 9.51
CA PRO A 406 -14.92 -10.52 8.83
C PRO A 406 -15.90 -9.87 9.80
N LEU A 407 -16.67 -8.88 9.34
CA LEU A 407 -17.86 -8.41 10.02
C LEU A 407 -18.98 -9.47 9.98
N PRO A 408 -19.79 -9.58 11.05
CA PRO A 408 -20.68 -10.75 11.24
C PRO A 408 -21.80 -10.89 10.21
N ASN A 409 -22.35 -9.81 9.68
CA ASN A 409 -23.48 -9.86 8.74
C ASN A 409 -23.04 -9.64 7.29
N THR A 410 -22.22 -8.63 7.03
CA THR A 410 -21.80 -8.28 5.67
C THR A 410 -20.61 -9.09 5.17
N GLY A 411 -19.84 -9.70 6.10
CA GLY A 411 -18.61 -10.39 5.76
C GLY A 411 -17.47 -9.46 5.31
N VAL A 412 -17.64 -8.14 5.41
CA VAL A 412 -16.58 -7.18 5.07
C VAL A 412 -15.35 -7.44 5.92
N SER A 413 -14.21 -7.60 5.25
CA SER A 413 -12.94 -7.89 5.92
C SER A 413 -12.36 -6.64 6.55
N VAL A 414 -12.11 -6.68 7.84
CA VAL A 414 -11.42 -5.65 8.62
C VAL A 414 -9.98 -6.07 8.82
N GLN A 415 -9.04 -5.21 8.44
CA GLN A 415 -7.62 -5.35 8.78
C GLN A 415 -7.31 -4.46 9.97
N VAL A 416 -6.57 -5.00 10.96
CA VAL A 416 -6.24 -4.27 12.18
C VAL A 416 -4.78 -4.47 12.58
N SER A 417 -4.16 -3.40 13.07
CA SER A 417 -2.79 -3.38 13.59
C SER A 417 -2.77 -3.84 15.05
N LYS A 418 -2.28 -5.07 15.29
CA LYS A 418 -2.15 -5.61 16.65
C LYS A 418 -0.85 -5.24 17.33
N GLY A 419 0.11 -4.64 16.62
CA GLY A 419 1.44 -4.34 17.14
C GLY A 419 1.94 -2.93 16.82
N TYR A 420 2.97 -2.53 17.56
CA TYR A 420 3.76 -1.33 17.31
C TYR A 420 5.23 -1.70 17.14
N ILE A 421 5.77 -1.32 16.01
CA ILE A 421 7.14 -1.57 15.57
C ILE A 421 7.92 -0.27 15.72
N VAL A 422 9.09 -0.31 16.34
CA VAL A 422 10.01 0.84 16.39
C VAL A 422 11.22 0.53 15.52
N ARG A 423 11.58 1.47 14.63
CA ARG A 423 12.73 1.32 13.74
C ARG A 423 14.03 1.07 14.52
N VAL A 424 15.01 0.51 13.86
CA VAL A 424 16.23 -0.04 14.46
C VAL A 424 17.00 0.96 15.34
N ASN A 425 17.09 2.23 14.93
CA ASN A 425 17.78 3.27 15.70
C ASN A 425 16.97 3.80 16.92
N GLY A 426 15.78 3.26 17.18
CA GLY A 426 14.92 3.65 18.28
C GLY A 426 14.10 4.93 18.05
N SER A 427 14.21 5.57 16.88
CA SER A 427 13.43 6.77 16.56
C SER A 427 11.96 6.45 16.41
N THR A 428 11.11 7.26 17.06
CA THR A 428 9.65 7.23 16.92
C THR A 428 9.11 8.49 16.25
N LYS A 429 9.95 9.20 15.51
CA LYS A 429 9.52 10.39 14.77
C LYS A 429 8.51 10.01 13.71
N GLU A 430 7.51 10.88 13.54
CA GLU A 430 6.47 10.77 12.51
C GLU A 430 6.98 11.29 11.16
N GLU A 431 8.01 10.62 10.65
CA GLU A 431 8.63 10.89 9.35
C GLU A 431 8.92 9.57 8.61
N GLY A 432 8.89 9.59 7.29
CA GLY A 432 9.30 8.45 6.46
C GLY A 432 10.80 8.20 6.53
N VAL A 433 11.28 7.27 5.73
CA VAL A 433 12.73 7.12 5.53
C VAL A 433 13.18 8.26 4.63
N ILE A 434 13.95 9.18 5.22
CA ILE A 434 14.51 10.32 4.48
C ILE A 434 15.73 9.84 3.69
N PRO A 435 15.78 10.03 2.35
CA PRO A 435 16.91 9.59 1.56
C PRO A 435 18.16 10.40 1.86
N ASP A 436 19.32 9.73 1.82
CA ASP A 436 20.65 10.35 1.93
C ASP A 436 21.00 11.13 0.65
N ILE A 437 20.49 10.66 -0.49
CA ILE A 437 20.60 11.32 -1.79
C ILE A 437 19.18 11.53 -2.34
N PHE A 438 18.75 12.79 -2.36
CA PHE A 438 17.44 13.13 -2.89
C PHE A 438 17.48 13.20 -4.42
N ILE A 439 16.72 12.35 -5.07
CA ILE A 439 16.40 12.36 -6.51
C ILE A 439 14.93 11.99 -6.64
N LYS A 440 14.14 12.83 -7.30
CA LYS A 440 12.70 12.63 -7.41
C LYS A 440 12.31 12.14 -8.80
N ASP A 441 11.39 11.18 -8.81
CA ASP A 441 10.63 10.77 -9.99
C ASP A 441 9.26 11.44 -9.98
N HIS A 442 8.73 11.77 -11.15
CA HIS A 442 7.48 12.51 -11.28
C HIS A 442 6.25 11.62 -11.52
N LEU A 443 6.40 10.34 -11.85
CA LEU A 443 5.33 9.42 -12.28
C LEU A 443 4.48 9.95 -13.47
N LEU A 444 5.01 10.88 -14.25
CA LEU A 444 4.30 11.54 -15.35
C LEU A 444 4.70 11.03 -16.75
N ASP A 445 5.83 10.35 -16.85
CA ASP A 445 6.33 9.76 -18.09
C ASP A 445 7.01 8.40 -17.78
N GLU A 446 7.65 7.80 -18.77
CA GLU A 446 8.31 6.50 -18.66
C GLU A 446 9.80 6.60 -18.27
N LYS A 447 10.27 7.82 -17.97
CA LYS A 447 11.66 8.05 -17.61
C LYS A 447 11.86 7.75 -16.12
N ASP A 448 12.93 7.03 -15.81
CA ASP A 448 13.33 6.72 -14.42
C ASP A 448 14.39 7.73 -13.96
N GLU A 449 13.97 8.90 -13.52
CA GLU A 449 14.88 9.97 -13.08
C GLU A 449 15.74 9.54 -11.90
N VAL A 450 15.23 8.69 -11.01
CA VAL A 450 15.98 8.24 -9.82
C VAL A 450 17.13 7.34 -10.23
N LEU A 451 16.84 6.30 -11.04
CA LEU A 451 17.87 5.35 -11.48
C LEU A 451 18.88 6.01 -12.42
N GLU A 452 18.40 6.79 -13.40
CA GLU A 452 19.26 7.48 -14.35
C GLU A 452 20.16 8.51 -13.66
N GLY A 453 19.62 9.31 -12.75
CA GLY A 453 20.34 10.29 -11.96
C GLY A 453 21.40 9.64 -11.07
N LEU A 454 21.08 8.51 -10.41
CA LEU A 454 22.06 7.76 -9.64
C LEU A 454 23.16 7.18 -10.54
N LEU A 455 22.80 6.55 -11.67
CA LEU A 455 23.79 5.99 -12.60
C LEU A 455 24.70 7.07 -13.18
N GLN A 456 24.20 8.27 -13.46
CA GLN A 456 25.02 9.39 -13.89
C GLN A 456 26.02 9.80 -12.81
N LYS A 457 25.58 9.90 -11.54
CA LYS A 457 26.45 10.22 -10.40
C LYS A 457 27.56 9.18 -10.23
N LEU A 458 27.24 7.88 -10.36
CA LEU A 458 28.19 6.79 -10.20
C LEU A 458 29.23 6.69 -11.34
N ARG A 459 29.03 7.38 -12.46
CA ARG A 459 30.01 7.45 -13.56
C ARG A 459 31.07 8.55 -13.32
N THR A 460 30.77 9.51 -12.46
CA THR A 460 31.63 10.65 -12.15
C THR A 460 32.47 10.47 -10.89
N ASP A 461 32.08 9.53 -10.03
CA ASP A 461 32.80 9.09 -8.82
C ASP A 461 33.78 7.93 -9.12
#